data_8c7edfd212dfac701eedb8f37b3324d0
#
_entry.id   8c7edfd212dfac701eedb8f37b3324d0
#
_cell.length_a   1.000
_cell.length_b   1.000
_cell.length_c   1.000
_cell.angle_alpha   90.00
_cell.angle_beta   90.00
_cell.angle_gamma   90.00
#
_symmetry.space_group_name_H-M   'P 1'
#
loop_
_entity.id
_entity.type
_entity.pdbx_description
1 polymer ?
#
loop_
_entity_poly.entity_id
_entity_poly.type
_entity_poly.pdbx_seq_one_letter_code
_entity_poly.pdbx_strand_id
1 'polypeptide(L)'
;AYGGYLSTWIIKKHLERFLIGADARDFNKLYDQMYRSAIPYSGQNGVVINAIAGINLAMWDLVGKIKDEPVYNLIGGKVRDKLHTYVTGVQPKMYKDWGHFGAKYPLPYGPGDGPSGLKKNQELFMELRKEVGKDFPLMIDCYMALSVPYAIDLANALKEADIYWIEEVLPPHDLESHKYIKQACPWQRWTTGEHTNTRYGFKKLLEDKSVDIIQPDVTLCGLSEVIRIMNMASAYDVTVIPHCSGVYAYNFGIASEMTPINEFINLSPNGDKIVPVFGKIFTDEPVPKDGYITLS
;
A
#
# COMPACT_ATOMS: atom_id res chain seq x y z
N ALA A 1 -0.14 -8.84 12.19
CA ALA A 1 0.73 -7.67 12.03
C ALA A 1 2.06 -8.12 11.44
N TYR A 2 2.57 -7.41 10.49
CA TYR A 2 3.95 -7.51 10.08
C TYR A 2 4.86 -7.35 11.32
N GLY A 3 6.03 -7.99 11.32
CA GLY A 3 6.90 -8.01 12.51
C GLY A 3 6.75 -9.28 13.37
N GLY A 4 5.77 -10.14 13.11
CA GLY A 4 5.64 -11.48 13.68
C GLY A 4 5.82 -11.53 15.20
N TYR A 5 6.75 -12.36 15.69
CA TYR A 5 7.02 -12.52 17.11
C TYR A 5 7.46 -11.23 17.83
N LEU A 6 8.19 -10.34 17.15
CA LEU A 6 8.63 -9.10 17.74
C LEU A 6 7.45 -8.20 18.08
N SER A 7 6.50 -8.01 17.16
CA SER A 7 5.28 -7.24 17.41
C SER A 7 4.45 -7.87 18.55
N THR A 8 4.29 -9.19 18.57
CA THR A 8 3.56 -9.90 19.61
C THR A 8 4.22 -9.71 20.99
N TRP A 9 5.54 -9.76 21.04
CA TRP A 9 6.29 -9.55 22.27
C TRP A 9 6.11 -8.12 22.80
N ILE A 10 6.20 -7.12 21.91
CA ILE A 10 5.99 -5.71 22.25
C ILE A 10 4.57 -5.49 22.79
N ILE A 11 3.56 -6.07 22.16
CA ILE A 11 2.17 -6.01 22.67
C ILE A 11 2.11 -6.52 24.09
N LYS A 12 2.58 -7.73 24.35
CA LYS A 12 2.48 -8.40 25.66
C LYS A 12 3.34 -7.77 26.76
N LYS A 13 4.48 -7.18 26.42
CA LYS A 13 5.46 -6.70 27.42
C LYS A 13 5.46 -5.19 27.59
N HIS A 14 4.94 -4.44 26.62
CA HIS A 14 4.98 -2.99 26.68
C HIS A 14 3.60 -2.34 26.52
N LEU A 15 2.78 -2.77 25.54
CA LEU A 15 1.54 -2.08 25.20
C LEU A 15 0.32 -2.58 25.99
N GLU A 16 0.32 -3.82 26.48
CA GLU A 16 -0.78 -4.44 27.23
C GLU A 16 -1.27 -3.56 28.40
N ARG A 17 -0.38 -2.86 29.09
CA ARG A 17 -0.70 -1.96 30.21
C ARG A 17 -1.65 -0.82 29.85
N PHE A 18 -1.77 -0.46 28.59
CA PHE A 18 -2.70 0.57 28.09
C PHE A 18 -4.06 -0.01 27.71
N LEU A 19 -4.16 -1.32 27.57
CA LEU A 19 -5.30 -2.01 26.98
C LEU A 19 -6.17 -2.69 28.03
N ILE A 20 -5.54 -3.29 29.04
CA ILE A 20 -6.28 -4.02 30.08
C ILE A 20 -7.18 -3.07 30.87
N GLY A 21 -8.49 -3.34 30.85
CA GLY A 21 -9.50 -2.50 31.49
C GLY A 21 -9.88 -1.23 30.73
N ALA A 22 -9.30 -1.01 29.54
CA ALA A 22 -9.66 0.13 28.69
C ALA A 22 -10.91 -0.18 27.82
N ASP A 23 -11.61 0.87 27.44
CA ASP A 23 -12.70 0.77 26.47
C ASP A 23 -12.13 0.76 25.05
N ALA A 24 -12.39 -0.30 24.27
CA ALA A 24 -11.90 -0.43 22.90
C ALA A 24 -12.44 0.66 21.96
N ARG A 25 -13.52 1.37 22.33
CA ARG A 25 -14.07 2.50 21.56
C ARG A 25 -13.22 3.75 21.65
N ASP A 26 -12.31 3.84 22.61
CA ASP A 26 -11.40 4.97 22.83
C ASP A 26 -10.21 4.95 21.87
N PHE A 27 -10.43 4.70 20.55
CA PHE A 27 -9.39 4.53 19.54
C PHE A 27 -8.29 5.59 19.59
N ASN A 28 -8.69 6.86 19.62
CA ASN A 28 -7.73 7.97 19.53
C ASN A 28 -6.88 8.08 20.79
N LYS A 29 -7.50 7.92 21.96
CA LYS A 29 -6.81 7.95 23.25
C LYS A 29 -5.80 6.80 23.36
N LEU A 30 -6.24 5.58 23.08
CA LEU A 30 -5.38 4.39 23.20
C LEU A 30 -4.24 4.43 22.18
N TYR A 31 -4.53 4.82 20.92
CA TYR A 31 -3.49 5.02 19.91
C TYR A 31 -2.45 6.05 20.38
N ASP A 32 -2.88 7.23 20.85
CA ASP A 32 -1.98 8.30 21.28
C ASP A 32 -1.11 7.88 22.48
N GLN A 33 -1.69 7.20 23.47
CA GLN A 33 -0.95 6.69 24.63
C GLN A 33 0.14 5.68 24.21
N MET A 34 -0.23 4.70 23.38
CA MET A 34 0.73 3.71 22.87
C MET A 34 1.81 4.37 22.00
N TYR A 35 1.42 5.26 21.10
CA TYR A 35 2.34 5.97 20.22
C TYR A 35 3.34 6.82 21.01
N ARG A 36 2.87 7.65 21.95
CA ARG A 36 3.76 8.48 22.79
C ARG A 36 4.70 7.66 23.65
N SER A 37 4.25 6.51 24.14
CA SER A 37 5.13 5.59 24.88
C SER A 37 6.22 4.97 24.02
N ALA A 38 6.01 4.88 22.70
CA ALA A 38 6.92 4.27 21.74
C ALA A 38 7.95 5.24 21.16
N ILE A 39 7.59 6.52 20.99
CA ILE A 39 8.44 7.54 20.35
C ILE A 39 9.89 7.55 20.85
N PRO A 40 10.16 7.52 22.18
CA PRO A 40 11.53 7.59 22.68
C PRO A 40 12.43 6.42 22.26
N TYR A 41 11.82 5.28 21.85
CA TYR A 41 12.53 4.03 21.61
C TYR A 41 12.51 3.59 20.15
N SER A 42 11.50 3.95 19.38
CA SER A 42 11.27 3.43 18.04
C SER A 42 11.07 4.50 16.95
N GLY A 43 10.97 5.77 17.35
CA GLY A 43 10.66 6.83 16.39
C GLY A 43 9.27 6.66 15.77
N GLN A 44 9.17 6.92 14.46
CA GLN A 44 7.92 6.98 13.71
C GLN A 44 7.62 5.75 12.86
N ASN A 45 8.53 4.79 12.79
CA ASN A 45 8.45 3.62 11.93
C ASN A 45 8.83 2.35 12.70
N GLY A 46 8.66 1.22 12.03
CA GLY A 46 9.19 -0.06 12.47
C GLY A 46 8.27 -0.83 13.40
N VAL A 47 8.83 -1.90 13.98
CA VAL A 47 8.08 -2.99 14.61
C VAL A 47 7.15 -2.56 15.75
N VAL A 48 7.48 -1.47 16.46
CA VAL A 48 6.62 -0.96 17.53
C VAL A 48 5.35 -0.32 16.97
N ILE A 49 5.49 0.44 15.88
CA ILE A 49 4.33 1.02 15.18
C ILE A 49 3.46 -0.09 14.58
N ASN A 50 4.08 -1.13 14.01
CA ASN A 50 3.35 -2.30 13.51
C ASN A 50 2.58 -3.03 14.62
N ALA A 51 3.13 -3.08 15.84
CA ALA A 51 2.43 -3.63 17.01
C ALA A 51 1.21 -2.77 17.38
N ILE A 52 1.35 -1.45 17.39
CA ILE A 52 0.24 -0.50 17.62
C ILE A 52 -0.81 -0.62 16.54
N ALA A 53 -0.40 -0.76 15.26
CA ALA A 53 -1.29 -0.97 14.13
C ALA A 53 -2.15 -2.23 14.30
N GLY A 54 -1.53 -3.35 14.67
CA GLY A 54 -2.25 -4.61 14.91
C GLY A 54 -3.29 -4.49 16.02
N ILE A 55 -2.98 -3.79 17.13
CA ILE A 55 -3.94 -3.49 18.19
C ILE A 55 -5.07 -2.61 17.66
N ASN A 56 -4.74 -1.57 16.89
CA ASN A 56 -5.74 -0.67 16.33
C ASN A 56 -6.73 -1.40 15.41
N LEU A 57 -6.25 -2.30 14.56
CA LEU A 57 -7.10 -3.13 13.70
C LEU A 57 -8.01 -4.04 14.53
N ALA A 58 -7.49 -4.66 15.58
CA ALA A 58 -8.28 -5.50 16.48
C ALA A 58 -9.37 -4.70 17.22
N MET A 59 -9.09 -3.44 17.60
CA MET A 59 -10.10 -2.56 18.19
C MET A 59 -11.21 -2.20 17.19
N TRP A 60 -10.88 -1.89 15.94
CA TRP A 60 -11.88 -1.62 14.91
C TRP A 60 -12.77 -2.83 14.64
N ASP A 61 -12.18 -4.03 14.53
CA ASP A 61 -12.93 -5.28 14.36
C ASP A 61 -13.86 -5.56 15.57
N LEU A 62 -13.33 -5.39 16.79
CA LEU A 62 -14.13 -5.57 18.02
C LEU A 62 -15.32 -4.61 18.09
N VAL A 63 -15.12 -3.34 17.76
CA VAL A 63 -16.20 -2.34 17.79
C VAL A 63 -17.23 -2.60 16.68
N GLY A 64 -16.78 -3.03 15.50
CA GLY A 64 -17.69 -3.50 14.45
C GLY A 64 -18.60 -4.62 14.92
N LYS A 65 -18.03 -5.65 15.56
CA LYS A 65 -18.78 -6.77 16.14
C LYS A 65 -19.73 -6.35 17.26
N ILE A 66 -19.32 -5.45 18.15
CA ILE A 66 -20.19 -4.92 19.21
C ILE A 66 -21.39 -4.16 18.65
N LYS A 67 -21.19 -3.43 17.55
CA LYS A 67 -22.25 -2.64 16.90
C LYS A 67 -23.07 -3.41 15.86
N ASP A 68 -22.62 -4.62 15.54
CA ASP A 68 -23.15 -5.43 14.42
C ASP A 68 -23.10 -4.64 13.08
N GLU A 69 -21.95 -3.95 12.88
CA GLU A 69 -21.72 -3.09 11.73
C GLU A 69 -20.37 -3.41 11.08
N PRO A 70 -20.28 -3.48 9.75
CA PRO A 70 -19.00 -3.61 9.08
C PRO A 70 -18.14 -2.35 9.29
N VAL A 71 -16.82 -2.54 9.31
CA VAL A 71 -15.88 -1.44 9.61
C VAL A 71 -16.03 -0.25 8.66
N TYR A 72 -16.31 -0.48 7.38
CA TYR A 72 -16.52 0.62 6.43
C TYR A 72 -17.70 1.54 6.81
N ASN A 73 -18.74 1.04 7.48
CA ASN A 73 -19.83 1.87 8.00
C ASN A 73 -19.36 2.76 9.16
N LEU A 74 -18.46 2.26 10.00
CA LEU A 74 -17.92 3.01 11.15
C LEU A 74 -17.01 4.17 10.72
N ILE A 75 -16.47 4.13 9.51
CA ILE A 75 -15.55 5.16 8.99
C ILE A 75 -16.20 6.09 7.95
N GLY A 76 -17.53 6.04 7.81
CA GLY A 76 -18.26 6.98 6.97
C GLY A 76 -19.24 6.35 5.98
N GLY A 77 -19.21 5.03 5.82
CA GLY A 77 -20.05 4.31 4.87
C GLY A 77 -19.45 4.16 3.48
N LYS A 78 -20.14 3.44 2.62
CA LYS A 78 -19.68 3.19 1.25
C LYS A 78 -19.79 4.43 0.37
N VAL A 79 -18.72 4.79 -0.31
CA VAL A 79 -18.73 5.78 -1.41
C VAL A 79 -18.86 5.10 -2.78
N ARG A 80 -18.75 3.76 -2.81
CA ARG A 80 -18.95 2.90 -4.00
C ARG A 80 -19.41 1.51 -3.59
N ASP A 81 -20.12 0.82 -4.48
CA ASP A 81 -20.64 -0.52 -4.21
C ASP A 81 -19.60 -1.63 -4.33
N LYS A 82 -18.56 -1.40 -5.14
CA LYS A 82 -17.48 -2.35 -5.41
C LYS A 82 -16.17 -1.62 -5.68
N LEU A 83 -15.04 -2.25 -5.32
CA LEU A 83 -13.69 -1.76 -5.56
C LEU A 83 -13.11 -2.41 -6.80
N HIS A 84 -12.67 -1.63 -7.77
CA HIS A 84 -11.87 -2.13 -8.86
C HIS A 84 -10.45 -2.41 -8.35
N THR A 85 -9.87 -3.55 -8.73
CA THR A 85 -8.55 -3.96 -8.25
C THR A 85 -7.52 -3.98 -9.38
N TYR A 86 -6.27 -3.64 -9.07
CA TYR A 86 -5.11 -4.03 -9.86
C TYR A 86 -4.41 -5.22 -9.18
N VAL A 87 -3.64 -5.98 -9.93
CA VAL A 87 -2.98 -7.18 -9.41
C VAL A 87 -1.47 -7.02 -9.40
N THR A 88 -0.85 -7.27 -8.24
CA THR A 88 0.60 -7.46 -8.15
C THR A 88 0.93 -8.92 -8.42
N GLY A 89 1.72 -9.15 -9.49
CA GLY A 89 2.10 -10.48 -9.94
C GLY A 89 2.69 -10.47 -11.36
N VAL A 90 3.00 -11.66 -11.86
CA VAL A 90 3.82 -11.85 -13.08
C VAL A 90 3.03 -12.28 -14.32
N GLN A 91 1.69 -12.21 -14.30
CA GLN A 91 0.82 -12.64 -15.40
C GLN A 91 -0.12 -11.49 -15.89
N PRO A 92 0.41 -10.33 -16.33
CA PRO A 92 -0.41 -9.14 -16.64
C PRO A 92 -1.52 -9.41 -17.66
N LYS A 93 -1.27 -10.23 -18.68
CA LYS A 93 -2.28 -10.60 -19.68
C LYS A 93 -3.47 -11.34 -19.05
N MET A 94 -3.19 -12.29 -18.17
CA MET A 94 -4.23 -13.05 -17.47
C MET A 94 -5.05 -12.13 -16.54
N TYR A 95 -4.40 -11.19 -15.85
CA TYR A 95 -5.09 -10.24 -14.97
C TYR A 95 -6.00 -9.29 -15.76
N LYS A 96 -5.56 -8.89 -16.95
CA LYS A 96 -6.42 -8.17 -17.89
C LYS A 96 -7.66 -9.01 -18.29
N ASP A 97 -7.46 -10.28 -18.63
CA ASP A 97 -8.54 -11.17 -19.05
C ASP A 97 -9.51 -11.48 -17.88
N TRP A 98 -9.06 -11.39 -16.65
CA TRP A 98 -9.89 -11.47 -15.42
C TRP A 98 -10.63 -10.15 -15.08
N GLY A 99 -10.48 -9.10 -15.90
CA GLY A 99 -11.20 -7.83 -15.74
C GLY A 99 -10.59 -6.86 -14.72
N HIS A 100 -9.35 -7.07 -14.28
CA HIS A 100 -8.68 -6.14 -13.38
C HIS A 100 -8.34 -4.80 -14.07
N PHE A 101 -8.24 -3.75 -13.26
CA PHE A 101 -7.85 -2.41 -13.70
C PHE A 101 -6.48 -2.36 -14.35
N GLY A 102 -5.50 -3.08 -13.79
CA GLY A 102 -4.11 -3.06 -14.21
C GLY A 102 -3.30 -4.15 -13.56
N ALA A 103 -2.01 -4.18 -13.85
CA ALA A 103 -1.04 -5.11 -13.27
C ALA A 103 0.22 -4.40 -12.82
N LYS A 104 0.69 -4.70 -11.59
CA LYS A 104 1.97 -4.27 -11.04
C LYS A 104 2.95 -5.44 -11.14
N TYR A 105 4.03 -5.23 -11.86
CA TYR A 105 5.06 -6.24 -12.10
C TYR A 105 6.33 -5.91 -11.30
N PRO A 106 6.93 -6.87 -10.59
CA PRO A 106 8.18 -6.63 -9.87
C PRO A 106 9.33 -6.37 -10.87
N LEU A 107 10.16 -5.36 -10.61
CA LEU A 107 11.30 -5.03 -11.46
C LEU A 107 12.40 -6.11 -11.32
N PRO A 108 12.77 -6.85 -12.39
CA PRO A 108 13.69 -7.98 -12.25
C PRO A 108 15.17 -7.59 -12.18
N TYR A 109 15.58 -6.44 -12.75
CA TYR A 109 16.99 -6.03 -12.81
C TYR A 109 17.20 -4.65 -12.19
N GLY A 110 18.21 -4.51 -11.34
CA GLY A 110 18.55 -3.28 -10.64
C GLY A 110 19.90 -2.68 -11.06
N PRO A 111 20.40 -1.67 -10.31
CA PRO A 111 21.67 -1.01 -10.61
C PRO A 111 22.88 -1.95 -10.70
N GLY A 112 22.89 -3.03 -9.91
CA GLY A 112 23.95 -4.05 -9.93
C GLY A 112 24.08 -4.83 -11.24
N ASP A 113 23.02 -4.86 -12.06
CA ASP A 113 23.00 -5.55 -13.36
C ASP A 113 23.51 -4.66 -14.52
N GLY A 114 23.83 -3.40 -14.21
CA GLY A 114 24.40 -2.43 -15.15
C GLY A 114 23.53 -2.14 -16.38
N PRO A 115 24.12 -1.61 -17.48
CA PRO A 115 23.38 -1.26 -18.69
C PRO A 115 22.67 -2.45 -19.34
N SER A 116 23.20 -3.66 -19.19
CA SER A 116 22.56 -4.89 -19.72
C SER A 116 21.26 -5.21 -19.00
N GLY A 117 21.21 -5.03 -17.66
CA GLY A 117 19.99 -5.20 -16.88
C GLY A 117 18.92 -4.16 -17.26
N LEU A 118 19.32 -2.90 -17.40
CA LEU A 118 18.40 -1.84 -17.86
C LEU A 118 17.78 -2.16 -19.21
N LYS A 119 18.60 -2.63 -20.17
CA LYS A 119 18.12 -3.03 -21.50
C LYS A 119 17.11 -4.20 -21.41
N LYS A 120 17.39 -5.21 -20.58
CA LYS A 120 16.48 -6.33 -20.37
C LYS A 120 15.16 -5.88 -19.72
N ASN A 121 15.17 -4.94 -18.78
CA ASN A 121 13.96 -4.33 -18.26
C ASN A 121 13.17 -3.65 -19.38
N GLN A 122 13.82 -2.86 -20.24
CA GLN A 122 13.17 -2.20 -21.35
C GLN A 122 12.52 -3.21 -22.30
N GLU A 123 13.25 -4.24 -22.72
CA GLU A 123 12.74 -5.30 -23.60
C GLU A 123 11.52 -5.99 -22.98
N LEU A 124 11.59 -6.37 -21.70
CA LEU A 124 10.50 -7.01 -20.97
C LEU A 124 9.24 -6.13 -20.94
N PHE A 125 9.34 -4.88 -20.51
CA PHE A 125 8.17 -4.02 -20.35
C PHE A 125 7.57 -3.58 -21.69
N MET A 126 8.38 -3.49 -22.76
CA MET A 126 7.89 -3.28 -24.12
C MET A 126 7.11 -4.51 -24.63
N GLU A 127 7.59 -5.73 -24.31
CA GLU A 127 6.87 -6.97 -24.63
C GLU A 127 5.56 -7.07 -23.87
N LEU A 128 5.57 -6.85 -22.55
CA LEU A 128 4.36 -6.83 -21.72
C LEU A 128 3.35 -5.77 -22.24
N ARG A 129 3.82 -4.58 -22.61
CA ARG A 129 2.96 -3.54 -23.19
C ARG A 129 2.32 -3.99 -24.49
N LYS A 130 3.07 -4.67 -25.34
CA LYS A 130 2.54 -5.23 -26.59
C LYS A 130 1.48 -6.31 -26.32
N GLU A 131 1.72 -7.14 -25.34
CA GLU A 131 0.82 -8.24 -24.93
C GLU A 131 -0.51 -7.73 -24.36
N VAL A 132 -0.46 -6.76 -23.42
CA VAL A 132 -1.66 -6.24 -22.76
C VAL A 132 -2.35 -5.11 -23.55
N GLY A 133 -1.70 -4.55 -24.57
CA GLY A 133 -2.21 -3.40 -25.33
C GLY A 133 -2.03 -2.08 -24.57
N LYS A 134 -2.22 -0.96 -25.28
CA LYS A 134 -1.89 0.38 -24.78
C LYS A 134 -2.81 0.90 -23.67
N ASP A 135 -4.04 0.42 -23.58
CA ASP A 135 -5.05 0.95 -22.66
C ASP A 135 -5.07 0.26 -21.31
N PHE A 136 -4.29 -0.82 -21.13
CA PHE A 136 -4.22 -1.54 -19.84
C PHE A 136 -3.09 -0.99 -18.98
N PRO A 137 -3.36 -0.44 -17.77
CA PRO A 137 -2.33 0.10 -16.89
C PRO A 137 -1.30 -0.96 -16.48
N LEU A 138 -0.03 -0.71 -16.81
CA LEU A 138 1.12 -1.45 -16.30
C LEU A 138 1.84 -0.60 -15.27
N MET A 139 2.13 -1.18 -14.11
CA MET A 139 2.85 -0.57 -13.01
C MET A 139 4.12 -1.38 -12.72
N ILE A 140 5.09 -0.74 -12.10
CA ILE A 140 6.36 -1.38 -11.71
C ILE A 140 6.58 -1.18 -10.23
N ASP A 141 6.98 -2.25 -9.53
CA ASP A 141 7.44 -2.22 -8.16
C ASP A 141 8.96 -2.44 -8.12
N CYS A 142 9.68 -1.48 -7.53
CA CYS A 142 11.14 -1.51 -7.45
C CYS A 142 11.66 -1.88 -6.05
N TYR A 143 10.78 -2.00 -5.06
CA TYR A 143 11.11 -2.44 -3.70
C TYR A 143 12.36 -1.74 -3.11
N MET A 144 12.45 -0.42 -3.26
CA MET A 144 13.54 0.43 -2.75
C MET A 144 14.95 0.10 -3.29
N ALA A 145 15.04 -0.65 -4.39
CA ALA A 145 16.30 -1.24 -4.83
C ALA A 145 17.14 -0.34 -5.76
N LEU A 146 16.65 0.85 -6.13
CA LEU A 146 17.32 1.66 -7.16
C LEU A 146 18.22 2.74 -6.55
N SER A 147 19.10 3.26 -7.41
CA SER A 147 19.78 4.54 -7.20
C SER A 147 19.07 5.65 -7.98
N VAL A 148 19.31 6.91 -7.60
CA VAL A 148 18.72 8.07 -8.30
C VAL A 148 19.04 8.05 -9.81
N PRO A 149 20.30 7.89 -10.26
CA PRO A 149 20.58 7.82 -11.70
C PRO A 149 19.85 6.68 -12.40
N TYR A 150 19.83 5.47 -11.79
CA TYR A 150 19.19 4.32 -12.40
C TYR A 150 17.66 4.50 -12.51
N ALA A 151 17.01 5.11 -11.52
CA ALA A 151 15.58 5.39 -11.57
C ALA A 151 15.22 6.35 -12.72
N ILE A 152 16.07 7.38 -12.96
CA ILE A 152 15.91 8.31 -14.07
C ILE A 152 16.14 7.61 -15.40
N ASP A 153 17.20 6.80 -15.52
CA ASP A 153 17.49 6.02 -16.72
C ASP A 153 16.38 5.02 -17.04
N LEU A 154 15.85 4.34 -16.01
CA LEU A 154 14.71 3.41 -16.16
C LEU A 154 13.46 4.14 -16.68
N ALA A 155 13.10 5.28 -16.08
CA ALA A 155 11.93 6.05 -16.51
C ALA A 155 12.07 6.49 -17.97
N ASN A 156 13.26 6.94 -18.38
CA ASN A 156 13.54 7.32 -19.77
C ASN A 156 13.48 6.12 -20.74
N ALA A 157 14.06 4.98 -20.36
CA ALA A 157 14.07 3.77 -21.17
C ALA A 157 12.66 3.20 -21.37
N LEU A 158 11.76 3.38 -20.39
CA LEU A 158 10.40 2.85 -20.38
C LEU A 158 9.33 3.85 -20.86
N LYS A 159 9.72 5.03 -21.34
CA LYS A 159 8.76 6.07 -21.76
C LYS A 159 7.76 5.59 -22.81
N GLU A 160 8.19 4.81 -23.77
CA GLU A 160 7.33 4.23 -24.82
C GLU A 160 6.45 3.07 -24.30
N ALA A 161 6.86 2.42 -23.22
CA ALA A 161 6.04 1.40 -22.56
C ALA A 161 4.85 1.99 -21.79
N ASP A 162 4.79 3.31 -21.62
CA ASP A 162 3.70 4.05 -20.95
C ASP A 162 3.34 3.44 -19.61
N ILE A 163 4.32 3.39 -18.70
CA ILE A 163 4.16 2.82 -17.36
C ILE A 163 3.27 3.74 -16.52
N TYR A 164 2.18 3.19 -15.98
CA TYR A 164 1.17 3.94 -15.25
C TYR A 164 1.73 4.58 -13.97
N TRP A 165 2.54 3.83 -13.19
CA TRP A 165 3.43 4.35 -12.15
C TRP A 165 4.66 3.48 -11.95
N ILE A 166 5.72 4.07 -11.38
CA ILE A 166 6.91 3.37 -10.86
C ILE A 166 6.92 3.56 -9.34
N GLU A 167 6.92 2.43 -8.62
CA GLU A 167 6.73 2.34 -7.18
C GLU A 167 8.04 2.04 -6.45
N GLU A 168 8.21 2.67 -5.28
CA GLU A 168 9.29 2.39 -4.33
C GLU A 168 10.70 2.34 -4.95
N VAL A 169 11.04 3.33 -5.75
CA VAL A 169 12.37 3.39 -6.41
C VAL A 169 13.51 3.57 -5.41
N LEU A 170 13.26 4.26 -4.28
CA LEU A 170 14.25 4.60 -3.26
C LEU A 170 13.75 4.27 -1.85
N PRO A 171 14.66 4.15 -0.86
CA PRO A 171 14.28 4.00 0.54
C PRO A 171 13.36 5.14 1.04
N PRO A 172 12.41 4.86 1.95
CA PRO A 172 11.38 5.82 2.36
C PRO A 172 11.92 7.03 3.14
N HIS A 173 13.15 6.98 3.64
CA HIS A 173 13.77 8.09 4.36
C HIS A 173 14.51 9.07 3.45
N ASP A 174 14.73 8.75 2.17
CA ASP A 174 15.43 9.61 1.21
C ASP A 174 14.45 10.54 0.46
N LEU A 175 13.81 11.42 1.21
CA LEU A 175 12.74 12.28 0.71
C LEU A 175 13.21 13.30 -0.34
N GLU A 176 14.42 13.82 -0.19
CA GLU A 176 14.99 14.79 -1.15
C GLU A 176 15.26 14.15 -2.51
N SER A 177 15.73 12.91 -2.52
CA SER A 177 15.95 12.17 -3.78
C SER A 177 14.63 11.81 -4.48
N HIS A 178 13.56 11.49 -3.74
CA HIS A 178 12.21 11.33 -4.33
C HIS A 178 11.77 12.61 -5.03
N LYS A 179 11.95 13.78 -4.39
CA LYS A 179 11.65 15.08 -4.98
C LYS A 179 12.47 15.35 -6.24
N TYR A 180 13.76 15.04 -6.19
CA TYR A 180 14.68 15.22 -7.32
C TYR A 180 14.27 14.36 -8.53
N ILE A 181 13.96 13.07 -8.32
CA ILE A 181 13.50 12.16 -9.39
C ILE A 181 12.20 12.69 -10.00
N LYS A 182 11.26 13.14 -9.18
CA LYS A 182 10.00 13.73 -9.66
C LYS A 182 10.23 14.95 -10.54
N GLN A 183 11.19 15.80 -10.18
CA GLN A 183 11.57 16.96 -11.00
C GLN A 183 12.28 16.58 -12.30
N ALA A 184 13.13 15.56 -12.25
CA ALA A 184 13.88 15.07 -13.42
C ALA A 184 12.97 14.37 -14.44
N CYS A 185 11.94 13.66 -13.97
CA CYS A 185 11.00 12.92 -14.81
C CYS A 185 9.54 13.27 -14.47
N PRO A 186 9.09 14.53 -14.74
CA PRO A 186 7.76 15.01 -14.34
C PRO A 186 6.60 14.34 -15.09
N TRP A 187 6.86 13.72 -16.22
CA TRP A 187 5.87 12.98 -17.00
C TRP A 187 5.52 11.61 -16.40
N GLN A 188 6.45 11.03 -15.61
CA GLN A 188 6.26 9.75 -14.96
C GLN A 188 5.50 9.93 -13.65
N ARG A 189 4.50 9.08 -13.37
CA ARG A 189 3.90 8.98 -12.05
C ARG A 189 4.78 8.16 -11.14
N TRP A 190 5.07 8.72 -9.97
CA TRP A 190 5.86 8.12 -8.91
C TRP A 190 4.99 7.84 -7.71
N THR A 191 5.22 6.70 -7.07
CA THR A 191 4.49 6.33 -5.86
C THR A 191 5.40 5.66 -4.85
N THR A 192 5.08 5.82 -3.58
CA THR A 192 5.74 5.17 -2.43
C THR A 192 4.84 5.24 -1.21
N GLY A 193 5.21 4.54 -0.14
CA GLY A 193 4.55 4.71 1.15
C GLY A 193 4.29 3.44 1.92
N GLU A 194 4.41 2.25 1.34
CA GLU A 194 4.15 1.01 2.04
C GLU A 194 5.09 0.79 3.24
N HIS A 195 6.31 1.31 3.18
CA HIS A 195 7.29 1.29 4.27
C HIS A 195 7.30 2.56 5.13
N THR A 196 6.30 3.44 4.97
CA THR A 196 6.13 4.66 5.76
C THR A 196 4.93 4.49 6.70
N ASN A 197 5.17 4.46 8.03
CA ASN A 197 4.19 3.97 8.99
C ASN A 197 3.28 5.04 9.61
N THR A 198 3.61 6.32 9.54
CA THR A 198 2.82 7.37 10.18
C THR A 198 2.64 8.59 9.30
N ARG A 199 1.58 9.38 9.58
CA ARG A 199 1.34 10.66 8.89
C ARG A 199 2.54 11.61 8.88
N TYR A 200 3.42 11.51 9.86
CA TYR A 200 4.61 12.35 9.93
C TYR A 200 5.62 12.03 8.82
N GLY A 201 5.74 10.76 8.43
CA GLY A 201 6.55 10.36 7.27
C GLY A 201 5.95 10.82 5.94
N PHE A 202 4.62 10.76 5.79
CA PHE A 202 3.94 11.22 4.59
C PHE A 202 3.91 12.74 4.43
N LYS A 203 4.00 13.50 5.55
CA LYS A 203 3.89 14.95 5.53
C LYS A 203 4.82 15.59 4.50
N LYS A 204 6.10 15.27 4.53
CA LYS A 204 7.10 15.85 3.63
C LYS A 204 6.89 15.45 2.17
N LEU A 205 6.49 14.21 1.90
CA LEU A 205 6.16 13.74 0.54
C LEU A 205 5.04 14.57 -0.08
N LEU A 206 4.03 14.90 0.70
CA LEU A 206 2.88 15.71 0.29
C LEU A 206 3.25 17.18 0.11
N GLU A 207 3.93 17.78 1.09
CA GLU A 207 4.38 19.18 1.06
C GLU A 207 5.27 19.46 -0.16
N ASP A 208 6.20 18.57 -0.46
CA ASP A 208 7.13 18.70 -1.58
C ASP A 208 6.55 18.24 -2.92
N LYS A 209 5.36 17.63 -2.92
CA LYS A 209 4.76 17.00 -4.11
C LYS A 209 5.73 16.03 -4.78
N SER A 210 6.44 15.24 -3.96
CA SER A 210 7.49 14.32 -4.41
C SER A 210 6.95 13.08 -5.12
N VAL A 211 5.65 12.78 -4.91
CA VAL A 211 4.94 11.63 -5.49
C VAL A 211 3.54 12.03 -5.95
N ASP A 212 2.97 11.26 -6.85
CA ASP A 212 1.62 11.48 -7.40
C ASP A 212 0.56 10.67 -6.65
N ILE A 213 0.98 9.58 -6.02
CA ILE A 213 0.14 8.63 -5.29
C ILE A 213 0.90 8.25 -4.03
N ILE A 214 0.20 8.12 -2.92
CA ILE A 214 0.76 7.53 -1.69
C ILE A 214 0.09 6.19 -1.39
N GLN A 215 0.90 5.25 -0.86
CA GLN A 215 0.49 3.86 -0.64
C GLN A 215 0.66 3.41 0.82
N PRO A 216 -0.05 4.05 1.79
CA PRO A 216 0.03 3.58 3.16
C PRO A 216 -0.49 2.15 3.29
N ASP A 217 0.22 1.31 4.03
CA ASP A 217 -0.24 -0.03 4.36
C ASP A 217 -1.09 -0.01 5.64
N VAL A 218 -2.34 -0.47 5.54
CA VAL A 218 -3.30 -0.46 6.66
C VAL A 218 -2.85 -1.39 7.80
N THR A 219 -2.12 -2.46 7.49
CA THR A 219 -1.60 -3.39 8.52
C THR A 219 -0.33 -2.88 9.21
N LEU A 220 0.43 -1.99 8.55
CA LEU A 220 1.63 -1.37 9.12
C LEU A 220 1.33 -0.07 9.86
N CYS A 221 0.34 0.69 9.41
CA CYS A 221 -0.04 1.98 9.98
C CYS A 221 -1.15 1.86 11.04
N GLY A 222 -2.08 0.93 10.85
CA GLY A 222 -3.37 0.88 11.51
C GLY A 222 -4.42 1.77 10.83
N LEU A 223 -5.68 1.35 10.86
CA LEU A 223 -6.77 2.03 10.16
C LEU A 223 -6.96 3.49 10.60
N SER A 224 -6.88 3.75 11.91
CA SER A 224 -6.98 5.13 12.44
C SER A 224 -5.90 6.06 11.89
N GLU A 225 -4.69 5.57 11.68
CA GLU A 225 -3.60 6.38 11.15
C GLU A 225 -3.73 6.56 9.63
N VAL A 226 -4.16 5.53 8.90
CA VAL A 226 -4.42 5.64 7.45
C VAL A 226 -5.54 6.64 7.16
N ILE A 227 -6.60 6.70 7.98
CA ILE A 227 -7.64 7.73 7.87
C ILE A 227 -7.04 9.15 8.04
N ARG A 228 -6.13 9.35 8.99
CA ARG A 228 -5.44 10.65 9.18
C ARG A 228 -4.53 10.99 8.00
N ILE A 229 -3.82 10.00 7.46
CA ILE A 229 -2.98 10.16 6.26
C ILE A 229 -3.85 10.55 5.06
N MET A 230 -4.98 9.87 4.84
CA MET A 230 -5.93 10.19 3.78
C MET A 230 -6.47 11.63 3.91
N ASN A 231 -6.92 12.02 5.11
CA ASN A 231 -7.42 13.37 5.34
C ASN A 231 -6.35 14.45 5.07
N MET A 232 -5.09 14.15 5.37
CA MET A 232 -3.98 15.05 5.03
C MET A 232 -3.75 15.06 3.51
N ALA A 233 -3.71 13.90 2.86
CA ALA A 233 -3.49 13.78 1.42
C ALA A 233 -4.58 14.47 0.59
N SER A 234 -5.83 14.42 1.05
CA SER A 234 -6.96 15.09 0.38
C SER A 234 -6.77 16.61 0.28
N ALA A 235 -6.14 17.23 1.29
CA ALA A 235 -5.83 18.67 1.27
C ALA A 235 -4.73 19.06 0.25
N TYR A 236 -3.97 18.07 -0.24
CA TYR A 236 -2.94 18.24 -1.28
C TYR A 236 -3.39 17.70 -2.65
N ASP A 237 -4.61 17.18 -2.75
CA ASP A 237 -5.16 16.55 -3.96
C ASP A 237 -4.29 15.35 -4.44
N VAL A 238 -3.77 14.56 -3.47
CA VAL A 238 -2.95 13.38 -3.72
C VAL A 238 -3.77 12.12 -3.50
N THR A 239 -3.81 11.26 -4.52
CA THR A 239 -4.52 9.97 -4.47
C THR A 239 -3.89 9.03 -3.44
N VAL A 240 -4.74 8.30 -2.72
CA VAL A 240 -4.32 7.29 -1.71
C VAL A 240 -4.75 5.92 -2.20
N ILE A 241 -3.79 5.08 -2.55
CA ILE A 241 -4.02 3.69 -2.96
C ILE A 241 -3.29 2.79 -1.97
N PRO A 242 -3.97 2.21 -0.96
CA PRO A 242 -3.29 1.42 0.04
C PRO A 242 -2.50 0.27 -0.57
N HIS A 243 -1.28 0.04 -0.07
CA HIS A 243 -0.57 -1.21 -0.30
C HIS A 243 -1.41 -2.37 0.21
N CYS A 244 -1.26 -3.53 -0.39
CA CYS A 244 -2.10 -4.70 -0.14
C CYS A 244 -2.15 -5.12 1.33
N SER A 245 -3.22 -4.75 1.97
CA SER A 245 -3.59 -5.20 3.32
C SER A 245 -4.88 -6.03 3.29
N GLY A 246 -5.22 -6.63 2.15
CA GLY A 246 -6.39 -7.49 1.96
C GLY A 246 -7.68 -6.85 2.49
N VAL A 247 -8.43 -7.60 3.27
CA VAL A 247 -9.72 -7.16 3.83
C VAL A 247 -9.66 -5.83 4.57
N TYR A 248 -8.52 -5.47 5.18
CA TYR A 248 -8.35 -4.19 5.87
C TYR A 248 -8.32 -3.02 4.88
N ALA A 249 -7.54 -3.14 3.79
CA ALA A 249 -7.49 -2.14 2.73
C ALA A 249 -8.83 -2.03 2.00
N TYR A 250 -9.55 -3.13 1.81
CA TYR A 250 -10.86 -3.12 1.14
C TYR A 250 -11.91 -2.36 1.95
N ASN A 251 -11.96 -2.54 3.28
CA ASN A 251 -12.85 -1.76 4.15
C ASN A 251 -12.54 -0.26 4.09
N PHE A 252 -11.26 0.11 4.07
CA PHE A 252 -10.84 1.50 3.90
C PHE A 252 -11.21 2.02 2.49
N GLY A 253 -10.83 1.30 1.44
CA GLY A 253 -11.00 1.74 0.06
C GLY A 253 -12.46 1.93 -0.37
N ILE A 254 -13.37 1.09 0.12
CA ILE A 254 -14.81 1.22 -0.23
C ILE A 254 -15.47 2.45 0.42
N ALA A 255 -14.89 2.93 1.53
CA ALA A 255 -15.34 4.11 2.26
C ALA A 255 -14.53 5.38 1.96
N SER A 256 -13.47 5.30 1.13
CA SER A 256 -12.57 6.41 0.83
C SER A 256 -12.83 6.99 -0.55
N GLU A 257 -13.13 8.28 -0.62
CA GLU A 257 -13.24 9.04 -1.88
C GLU A 257 -11.90 9.14 -2.62
N MET A 258 -10.79 9.17 -1.87
CA MET A 258 -9.43 9.31 -2.39
C MET A 258 -8.84 8.00 -2.93
N THR A 259 -9.56 6.86 -2.80
CA THR A 259 -9.06 5.53 -3.15
C THR A 259 -9.84 4.96 -4.34
N PRO A 260 -9.50 5.30 -5.58
CA PRO A 260 -10.27 4.88 -6.77
C PRO A 260 -10.13 3.39 -7.10
N ILE A 261 -9.01 2.77 -6.73
CA ILE A 261 -8.67 1.37 -6.98
C ILE A 261 -7.96 0.79 -5.75
N ASN A 262 -7.94 -0.54 -5.64
CA ASN A 262 -7.19 -1.24 -4.59
C ASN A 262 -6.25 -2.30 -5.15
N GLU A 263 -5.20 -2.58 -4.41
CA GLU A 263 -4.29 -3.67 -4.71
C GLU A 263 -4.88 -5.03 -4.33
N PHE A 264 -4.60 -6.01 -5.17
CA PHE A 264 -4.72 -7.42 -4.86
C PHE A 264 -3.39 -8.11 -5.18
N ILE A 265 -2.71 -8.67 -4.18
CA ILE A 265 -1.49 -9.45 -4.42
C ILE A 265 -1.88 -10.88 -4.77
N ASN A 266 -1.43 -11.36 -5.92
CA ASN A 266 -1.64 -12.74 -6.31
C ASN A 266 -0.56 -13.64 -5.70
N LEU A 267 -0.91 -14.33 -4.62
CA LEU A 267 -0.04 -15.23 -3.88
C LEU A 267 -0.11 -16.69 -4.35
N SER A 268 -0.78 -16.97 -5.47
CA SER A 268 -0.72 -18.32 -6.04
C SER A 268 0.68 -18.62 -6.59
N PRO A 269 1.20 -19.85 -6.46
CA PRO A 269 2.60 -20.16 -6.81
C PRO A 269 3.02 -19.76 -8.23
N ASN A 270 2.10 -19.82 -9.18
CA ASN A 270 2.35 -19.47 -10.59
C ASN A 270 1.70 -18.15 -11.00
N GLY A 271 1.06 -17.42 -10.07
CA GLY A 271 0.29 -16.22 -10.40
C GLY A 271 -0.99 -16.49 -11.21
N ASP A 272 -1.43 -17.73 -11.32
CA ASP A 272 -2.46 -18.24 -12.24
C ASP A 272 -3.82 -18.52 -11.59
N LYS A 273 -3.97 -18.21 -10.30
CA LYS A 273 -5.23 -18.43 -9.55
C LYS A 273 -5.47 -17.28 -8.59
N ILE A 274 -6.72 -16.94 -8.39
CA ILE A 274 -7.14 -16.02 -7.34
C ILE A 274 -7.22 -16.80 -6.03
N VAL A 275 -6.42 -16.40 -5.04
CA VAL A 275 -6.39 -17.00 -3.70
C VAL A 275 -6.46 -15.91 -2.64
N PRO A 276 -7.07 -16.16 -1.46
CA PRO A 276 -7.08 -15.20 -0.37
C PRO A 276 -5.68 -14.74 0.05
N VAL A 277 -5.50 -13.46 0.33
CA VAL A 277 -4.21 -12.87 0.72
C VAL A 277 -3.73 -13.41 2.08
N PHE A 278 -4.64 -13.50 3.05
CA PHE A 278 -4.34 -13.99 4.40
C PHE A 278 -4.69 -15.47 4.61
N GLY A 279 -5.26 -16.11 3.61
CA GLY A 279 -5.56 -17.53 3.61
C GLY A 279 -6.52 -17.94 4.73
N LYS A 280 -6.03 -18.75 5.69
CA LYS A 280 -6.87 -19.30 6.78
C LYS A 280 -7.06 -18.36 7.97
N ILE A 281 -6.54 -17.14 7.94
CA ILE A 281 -6.67 -16.19 9.06
C ILE A 281 -8.08 -15.63 9.17
N PHE A 282 -8.74 -15.43 8.02
CA PHE A 282 -10.10 -14.95 7.94
C PHE A 282 -11.07 -16.03 7.46
N THR A 283 -12.29 -16.00 7.98
CA THR A 283 -13.41 -16.74 7.42
C THR A 283 -13.96 -15.90 6.26
N ASP A 284 -14.16 -16.53 5.08
CA ASP A 284 -14.74 -15.90 3.91
C ASP A 284 -14.04 -14.59 3.47
N GLU A 285 -12.68 -14.61 3.45
CA GLU A 285 -11.90 -13.47 2.96
C GLU A 285 -12.32 -13.10 1.54
N PRO A 286 -12.72 -11.81 1.29
CA PRO A 286 -13.12 -11.37 -0.04
C PRO A 286 -11.97 -11.49 -1.03
N VAL A 287 -12.26 -12.10 -2.18
CA VAL A 287 -11.33 -12.18 -3.32
C VAL A 287 -11.96 -11.49 -4.54
N PRO A 288 -11.14 -10.99 -5.48
CA PRO A 288 -11.67 -10.34 -6.68
C PRO A 288 -12.51 -11.30 -7.54
N LYS A 289 -13.64 -10.79 -8.02
CA LYS A 289 -14.46 -11.43 -9.05
C LYS A 289 -14.66 -10.44 -10.19
N ASP A 290 -14.34 -10.86 -11.40
CA ASP A 290 -14.39 -10.00 -12.60
C ASP A 290 -13.64 -8.66 -12.37
N GLY A 291 -12.49 -8.71 -11.69
CA GLY A 291 -11.65 -7.55 -11.37
C GLY A 291 -12.11 -6.69 -10.18
N TYR A 292 -13.19 -7.07 -9.49
CA TYR A 292 -13.77 -6.27 -8.40
C TYR A 292 -13.87 -7.02 -7.07
N ILE A 293 -13.68 -6.29 -5.99
CA ILE A 293 -14.02 -6.71 -4.62
C ILE A 293 -15.39 -6.12 -4.25
N THR A 294 -16.25 -6.98 -3.68
CA THR A 294 -17.51 -6.58 -3.05
C THR A 294 -17.46 -6.93 -1.56
N LEU A 295 -17.91 -6.03 -0.71
CA LEU A 295 -18.04 -6.26 0.73
C LEU A 295 -19.53 -6.33 1.10
N SER A 296 -19.89 -7.36 1.86
CA SER A 296 -21.22 -7.55 2.45
C SER A 296 -21.38 -6.73 3.72
#